data_4c7721ec62df066a975d068358ade583
#
_entry.id   4c7721ec62df066a975d068358ade583
#
_cell.length_a   1.000
_cell.length_b   1.000
_cell.length_c   1.000
_cell.angle_alpha   90.00
_cell.angle_beta   90.00
_cell.angle_gamma   90.00
#
_symmetry.space_group_name_H-M   'P 1'
#
loop_
_entity.id
_entity.type
_entity.pdbx_description
1 polymer ?
#
loop_
_entity_poly.entity_id
_entity_poly.type
_entity_poly.pdbx_seq_one_letter_code
_entity_poly.pdbx_strand_id
1 'polypeptide(L)'
;MGLSEKMVTDGGRRAAVVGMFDGVHLGHRFLIDTLKKEAAARGMVPMVFTFPFHPLSVVNPAIAPKLLSEPVEKLSLLGEAGISVSQTGFIVFDEELRHLRASEFLGMLHERYNVDFILRGFNNRFGTERDLTSEDYHRIAADCGIELMDAACFRHSEDNEPLPVSSSRIREALATGDIEQANLMSGHPYSLTGTVVGGKRLGRTLGFPTANIFPPHPSKLIPARGVYVCVATVDGHRRKAMVNIGTRPTVDGPHAVPSIEAHLIDFEGDIYGKDITIEFYQRLRDEIRFSSTDELASQLEKDRDSTRQFSIPR
;
A
#
# COMPACT_ATOMS: atom_id res chain seq x y z
N MET A 1 -23.06 4.98 -3.07
CA MET A 1 -23.30 6.01 -2.04
C MET A 1 -22.33 5.76 -0.88
N GLY A 2 -21.09 6.23 -0.96
CA GLY A 2 -20.04 5.77 -0.07
C GLY A 2 -18.89 6.73 0.13
N LEU A 3 -19.19 8.03 0.29
CA LEU A 3 -18.28 8.98 0.91
C LEU A 3 -18.94 9.45 2.19
N SER A 4 -18.18 9.48 3.29
CA SER A 4 -18.66 9.99 4.56
C SER A 4 -19.22 11.39 4.37
N GLU A 5 -20.52 11.59 4.59
CA GLU A 5 -21.23 12.88 4.53
C GLU A 5 -20.60 14.00 5.39
N LYS A 6 -19.63 13.67 6.23
CA LYS A 6 -18.93 14.61 7.10
C LYS A 6 -17.85 15.47 6.42
N MET A 7 -17.51 15.24 5.14
CA MET A 7 -16.45 16.00 4.45
C MET A 7 -16.89 17.35 3.85
N VAL A 8 -18.16 17.72 3.93
CA VAL A 8 -18.76 18.82 3.13
C VAL A 8 -19.09 20.10 3.92
N THR A 9 -18.72 20.23 5.19
CA THR A 9 -19.30 21.26 6.07
C THR A 9 -18.51 22.56 6.22
N ASP A 10 -17.34 22.73 5.63
CA ASP A 10 -16.52 23.94 5.82
C ASP A 10 -16.62 25.00 4.71
N GLY A 11 -17.31 24.70 3.60
CA GLY A 11 -17.48 25.63 2.46
C GLY A 11 -16.19 26.07 1.77
N GLY A 12 -15.02 25.53 2.16
CA GLY A 12 -13.73 25.91 1.60
C GLY A 12 -13.53 25.37 0.17
N ARG A 13 -12.86 26.18 -0.68
CA ARG A 13 -12.42 25.76 -2.02
C ARG A 13 -11.33 24.67 -1.90
N ARG A 14 -11.37 23.68 -2.78
CA ARG A 14 -10.48 22.53 -2.72
C ARG A 14 -9.64 22.36 -3.98
N ALA A 15 -8.37 22.04 -3.77
CA ALA A 15 -7.48 21.55 -4.80
C ALA A 15 -7.37 20.03 -4.65
N ALA A 16 -7.61 19.27 -5.69
CA ALA A 16 -7.71 17.82 -5.61
C ALA A 16 -6.71 17.10 -6.51
N VAL A 17 -6.37 15.89 -6.09
CA VAL A 17 -5.79 14.86 -6.94
C VAL A 17 -6.64 13.61 -6.80
N VAL A 18 -6.85 12.88 -7.89
CA VAL A 18 -7.59 11.62 -7.92
C VAL A 18 -6.66 10.52 -8.37
N GLY A 19 -6.68 9.37 -7.69
CA GLY A 19 -5.86 8.24 -8.10
C GLY A 19 -5.98 7.04 -7.17
N MET A 20 -5.39 5.92 -7.57
CA MET A 20 -5.42 4.71 -6.74
C MET A 20 -4.56 4.85 -5.48
N PHE A 21 -3.48 5.60 -5.53
CA PHE A 21 -2.53 5.81 -4.42
C PHE A 21 -2.13 4.52 -3.69
N ASP A 22 -2.06 3.41 -4.44
CA ASP A 22 -1.74 2.11 -3.86
C ASP A 22 -0.26 2.04 -3.48
N GLY A 23 0.00 1.87 -2.18
CA GLY A 23 1.33 1.89 -1.59
C GLY A 23 1.95 3.28 -1.41
N VAL A 24 1.26 4.37 -1.75
CA VAL A 24 1.72 5.79 -1.58
C VAL A 24 3.23 5.97 -1.85
N HIS A 25 3.70 5.39 -2.95
CA HIS A 25 5.11 5.38 -3.36
C HIS A 25 5.67 6.78 -3.69
N LEU A 26 6.98 6.89 -3.93
CA LEU A 26 7.68 8.17 -4.18
C LEU A 26 7.01 9.03 -5.26
N GLY A 27 6.51 8.43 -6.35
CA GLY A 27 5.77 9.15 -7.38
C GLY A 27 4.43 9.72 -6.87
N HIS A 28 3.74 9.01 -5.99
CA HIS A 28 2.54 9.54 -5.32
C HIS A 28 2.88 10.65 -4.34
N ARG A 29 3.96 10.52 -3.55
CA ARG A 29 4.43 11.56 -2.62
C ARG A 29 4.80 12.85 -3.36
N PHE A 30 5.49 12.73 -4.49
CA PHE A 30 5.79 13.87 -5.36
C PHE A 30 4.52 14.59 -5.85
N LEU A 31 3.50 13.83 -6.27
CA LEU A 31 2.21 14.36 -6.70
C LEU A 31 1.48 15.08 -5.56
N ILE A 32 1.49 14.50 -4.36
CA ILE A 32 0.91 15.08 -3.15
C ILE A 32 1.64 16.36 -2.75
N ASP A 33 2.97 16.40 -2.79
CA ASP A 33 3.74 17.59 -2.46
C ASP A 33 3.51 18.72 -3.46
N THR A 34 3.35 18.39 -4.75
CA THR A 34 2.96 19.33 -5.79
C THR A 34 1.56 19.88 -5.49
N LEU A 35 0.59 19.00 -5.20
CA LEU A 35 -0.77 19.40 -4.83
C LEU A 35 -0.78 20.38 -3.64
N LYS A 36 -0.03 20.07 -2.58
CA LYS A 36 0.04 20.95 -1.38
C LYS A 36 0.57 22.34 -1.72
N LYS A 37 1.60 22.43 -2.59
CA LYS A 37 2.15 23.71 -3.07
C LYS A 37 1.13 24.51 -3.88
N GLU A 38 0.46 23.84 -4.84
CA GLU A 38 -0.53 24.48 -5.70
C GLU A 38 -1.79 24.92 -4.93
N ALA A 39 -2.22 24.08 -3.95
CA ALA A 39 -3.32 24.41 -3.05
C ALA A 39 -2.98 25.65 -2.20
N ALA A 40 -1.80 25.69 -1.59
CA ALA A 40 -1.34 26.83 -0.78
C ALA A 40 -1.28 28.13 -1.60
N ALA A 41 -0.76 28.07 -2.84
CA ALA A 41 -0.66 29.23 -3.73
C ALA A 41 -2.04 29.80 -4.12
N ARG A 42 -3.10 28.97 -4.10
CA ARG A 42 -4.47 29.36 -4.44
C ARG A 42 -5.36 29.61 -3.21
N GLY A 43 -4.85 29.45 -2.00
CA GLY A 43 -5.65 29.50 -0.76
C GLY A 43 -6.72 28.43 -0.68
N MET A 44 -6.43 27.23 -1.21
CA MET A 44 -7.33 26.08 -1.23
C MET A 44 -6.89 25.01 -0.26
N VAL A 45 -7.81 24.11 0.12
CA VAL A 45 -7.53 22.93 0.93
C VAL A 45 -7.09 21.76 0.01
N PRO A 46 -5.92 21.16 0.21
CA PRO A 46 -5.51 20.00 -0.58
C PRO A 46 -6.35 18.77 -0.21
N MET A 47 -6.83 18.04 -1.23
CA MET A 47 -7.65 16.83 -1.08
C MET A 47 -7.10 15.70 -1.95
N VAL A 48 -7.02 14.51 -1.39
CA VAL A 48 -6.70 13.29 -2.12
C VAL A 48 -7.94 12.42 -2.23
N PHE A 49 -8.46 12.24 -3.44
CA PHE A 49 -9.50 11.27 -3.71
C PHE A 49 -8.89 9.95 -4.17
N THR A 50 -9.23 8.87 -3.49
CA THR A 50 -8.68 7.55 -3.76
C THR A 50 -9.75 6.46 -3.68
N PHE A 51 -9.39 5.23 -4.01
CA PHE A 51 -10.30 4.09 -4.01
C PHE A 51 -9.90 3.12 -2.90
N PRO A 52 -10.86 2.56 -2.14
CA PRO A 52 -10.55 1.55 -1.11
C PRO A 52 -10.01 0.27 -1.75
N PHE A 53 -10.56 -0.13 -2.90
CA PHE A 53 -10.15 -1.28 -3.68
C PHE A 53 -9.86 -0.89 -5.12
N HIS A 54 -9.10 -1.73 -5.83
CA HIS A 54 -8.75 -1.43 -7.21
C HIS A 54 -10.00 -1.47 -8.11
N PRO A 55 -10.25 -0.47 -8.98
CA PRO A 55 -11.41 -0.44 -9.88
C PRO A 55 -11.61 -1.72 -10.70
N LEU A 56 -10.52 -2.38 -11.11
CA LEU A 56 -10.60 -3.67 -11.79
C LEU A 56 -11.22 -4.79 -10.94
N SER A 57 -11.28 -4.67 -9.62
CA SER A 57 -11.96 -5.67 -8.79
C SER A 57 -13.48 -5.72 -9.04
N VAL A 58 -14.05 -4.62 -9.55
CA VAL A 58 -15.46 -4.54 -9.98
C VAL A 58 -15.61 -4.93 -11.44
N VAL A 59 -14.71 -4.45 -12.30
CA VAL A 59 -14.83 -4.63 -13.77
C VAL A 59 -14.42 -6.03 -14.20
N ASN A 60 -13.32 -6.55 -13.67
CA ASN A 60 -12.79 -7.88 -13.96
C ASN A 60 -11.97 -8.40 -12.76
N PRO A 61 -12.63 -9.02 -11.77
CA PRO A 61 -11.97 -9.51 -10.55
C PRO A 61 -10.83 -10.49 -10.80
N ALA A 62 -10.87 -11.24 -11.91
CA ALA A 62 -9.86 -12.25 -12.23
C ALA A 62 -8.47 -11.67 -12.53
N ILE A 63 -8.43 -10.42 -13.03
CA ILE A 63 -7.17 -9.73 -13.36
C ILE A 63 -6.88 -8.55 -12.42
N ALA A 64 -7.70 -8.35 -11.40
CA ALA A 64 -7.47 -7.28 -10.43
C ALA A 64 -6.14 -7.51 -9.69
N PRO A 65 -5.24 -6.51 -9.67
CA PRO A 65 -3.97 -6.67 -8.97
C PRO A 65 -4.18 -6.72 -7.47
N LYS A 66 -3.32 -7.46 -6.77
CA LYS A 66 -3.25 -7.41 -5.31
C LYS A 66 -2.84 -6.01 -4.85
N LEU A 67 -3.39 -5.57 -3.72
CA LEU A 67 -3.12 -4.25 -3.16
C LEU A 67 -1.78 -4.20 -2.43
N LEU A 68 -1.04 -3.13 -2.65
CA LEU A 68 0.17 -2.80 -1.87
C LEU A 68 -0.21 -2.28 -0.48
N SER A 69 -1.31 -1.55 -0.37
CA SER A 69 -1.82 -1.01 0.89
C SER A 69 -3.33 -1.23 1.01
N GLU A 70 -3.76 -1.74 2.15
CA GLU A 70 -5.17 -1.77 2.51
C GLU A 70 -5.67 -0.36 2.86
N PRO A 71 -7.00 -0.11 2.90
CA PRO A 71 -7.52 1.23 3.13
C PRO A 71 -6.97 1.92 4.38
N VAL A 72 -6.83 1.20 5.49
CA VAL A 72 -6.30 1.75 6.75
C VAL A 72 -4.80 2.06 6.62
N GLU A 73 -4.02 1.16 6.02
CA GLU A 73 -2.59 1.38 5.74
C GLU A 73 -2.39 2.57 4.80
N LYS A 74 -3.25 2.69 3.78
CA LYS A 74 -3.23 3.82 2.84
C LYS A 74 -3.48 5.15 3.54
N LEU A 75 -4.44 5.21 4.47
CA LEU A 75 -4.68 6.42 5.28
C LEU A 75 -3.45 6.79 6.12
N SER A 76 -2.79 5.83 6.74
CA SER A 76 -1.56 6.06 7.48
C SER A 76 -0.46 6.64 6.58
N LEU A 77 -0.21 6.02 5.42
CA LEU A 77 0.79 6.46 4.46
C LEU A 77 0.49 7.85 3.86
N LEU A 78 -0.79 8.17 3.63
CA LEU A 78 -1.21 9.51 3.23
C LEU A 78 -0.98 10.52 4.35
N GLY A 79 -1.24 10.13 5.62
CA GLY A 79 -0.93 10.92 6.81
C GLY A 79 0.56 11.27 6.90
N GLU A 80 1.44 10.30 6.66
CA GLU A 80 2.89 10.51 6.59
C GLU A 80 3.30 11.46 5.44
N ALA A 81 2.55 11.45 4.33
CA ALA A 81 2.73 12.40 3.23
C ALA A 81 2.12 13.80 3.51
N GLY A 82 1.53 14.00 4.71
CA GLY A 82 0.96 15.27 5.15
C GLY A 82 -0.47 15.52 4.68
N ILE A 83 -1.23 14.47 4.35
CA ILE A 83 -2.66 14.52 4.01
C ILE A 83 -3.45 13.86 5.15
N SER A 84 -4.21 14.64 5.89
CA SER A 84 -5.02 14.14 7.01
C SER A 84 -6.21 13.29 6.53
N VAL A 85 -6.82 12.56 7.45
CA VAL A 85 -8.03 11.77 7.17
C VAL A 85 -9.16 12.66 6.64
N SER A 86 -9.31 13.90 7.15
CA SER A 86 -10.32 14.86 6.65
C SER A 86 -10.01 15.40 5.24
N GLN A 87 -8.79 15.24 4.77
CA GLN A 87 -8.33 15.61 3.42
C GLN A 87 -8.28 14.40 2.48
N THR A 88 -8.76 13.23 2.93
CA THR A 88 -8.79 12.01 2.12
C THR A 88 -10.23 11.58 1.84
N GLY A 89 -10.60 11.50 0.57
CA GLY A 89 -11.89 11.00 0.12
C GLY A 89 -11.77 9.61 -0.49
N PHE A 90 -12.45 8.61 0.10
CA PHE A 90 -12.60 7.32 -0.56
C PHE A 90 -13.79 7.35 -1.52
N ILE A 91 -13.53 7.10 -2.79
CA ILE A 91 -14.54 6.93 -3.82
C ILE A 91 -14.79 5.43 -4.01
N VAL A 92 -16.03 4.99 -3.78
CA VAL A 92 -16.41 3.60 -4.08
C VAL A 92 -16.63 3.49 -5.59
N PHE A 93 -15.82 2.65 -6.23
CA PHE A 93 -15.97 2.37 -7.66
C PHE A 93 -17.06 1.31 -7.84
N ASP A 94 -18.27 1.78 -8.11
CA ASP A 94 -19.46 0.97 -8.36
C ASP A 94 -19.92 1.05 -9.82
N GLU A 95 -21.05 0.43 -10.13
CA GLU A 95 -21.61 0.44 -11.48
C GLU A 95 -22.06 1.85 -11.93
N GLU A 96 -22.46 2.73 -11.01
CA GLU A 96 -22.80 4.11 -11.32
C GLU A 96 -21.55 4.88 -11.75
N LEU A 97 -20.52 4.88 -10.91
CA LEU A 97 -19.26 5.59 -11.18
C LEU A 97 -18.55 5.08 -12.44
N ARG A 98 -18.61 3.78 -12.67
CA ARG A 98 -18.00 3.11 -13.83
C ARG A 98 -18.47 3.64 -15.17
N HIS A 99 -19.72 4.14 -15.24
CA HIS A 99 -20.34 4.62 -16.47
C HIS A 99 -20.28 6.13 -16.66
N LEU A 100 -19.76 6.88 -15.70
CA LEU A 100 -19.64 8.32 -15.81
C LEU A 100 -18.68 8.73 -16.92
N ARG A 101 -19.06 9.74 -17.67
CA ARG A 101 -18.16 10.44 -18.58
C ARG A 101 -17.21 11.34 -17.80
N ALA A 102 -16.13 11.79 -18.43
CA ALA A 102 -15.17 12.69 -17.80
C ALA A 102 -15.82 13.96 -17.28
N SER A 103 -16.74 14.56 -18.04
CA SER A 103 -17.50 15.76 -17.63
C SER A 103 -18.39 15.52 -16.42
N GLU A 104 -19.08 14.37 -16.37
CA GLU A 104 -19.95 14.02 -15.24
C GLU A 104 -19.15 13.77 -13.96
N PHE A 105 -18.02 13.09 -14.09
CA PHE A 105 -17.12 12.83 -12.95
C PHE A 105 -16.52 14.13 -12.41
N LEU A 106 -16.00 15.01 -13.29
CA LEU A 106 -15.43 16.29 -12.89
C LEU A 106 -16.51 17.24 -12.31
N GLY A 107 -17.69 17.30 -12.93
CA GLY A 107 -18.84 18.02 -12.41
C GLY A 107 -19.23 17.56 -11.01
N MET A 108 -19.29 16.24 -10.78
CA MET A 108 -19.55 15.67 -9.45
C MET A 108 -18.51 16.12 -8.41
N LEU A 109 -17.22 16.17 -8.76
CA LEU A 109 -16.17 16.64 -7.84
C LEU A 109 -16.34 18.13 -7.51
N HIS A 110 -16.70 18.95 -8.51
CA HIS A 110 -16.94 20.37 -8.31
C HIS A 110 -18.20 20.62 -7.44
N GLU A 111 -19.33 20.05 -7.82
CA GLU A 111 -20.63 20.31 -7.19
C GLU A 111 -20.75 19.75 -5.78
N ARG A 112 -20.24 18.51 -5.56
CA ARG A 112 -20.39 17.84 -4.26
C ARG A 112 -19.27 18.14 -3.28
N TYR A 113 -18.05 18.44 -3.79
CA TYR A 113 -16.85 18.55 -2.94
C TYR A 113 -16.15 19.90 -3.06
N ASN A 114 -16.73 20.89 -3.75
CA ASN A 114 -16.15 22.22 -3.98
C ASN A 114 -14.70 22.15 -4.54
N VAL A 115 -14.46 21.21 -5.46
CA VAL A 115 -13.17 21.08 -6.12
C VAL A 115 -13.10 22.08 -7.27
N ASP A 116 -12.24 23.10 -7.14
CA ASP A 116 -12.05 24.14 -8.14
C ASP A 116 -10.71 24.01 -8.87
N PHE A 117 -9.82 23.14 -8.38
CA PHE A 117 -8.53 22.84 -8.99
C PHE A 117 -8.26 21.33 -8.94
N ILE A 118 -7.82 20.77 -10.06
CA ILE A 118 -7.36 19.37 -10.15
C ILE A 118 -5.95 19.31 -10.68
N LEU A 119 -5.06 18.67 -9.88
CA LEU A 119 -3.77 18.22 -10.34
C LEU A 119 -3.91 16.81 -10.92
N ARG A 120 -3.81 16.66 -12.25
CA ARG A 120 -3.92 15.37 -12.91
C ARG A 120 -2.56 14.69 -12.98
N GLY A 121 -2.46 13.49 -12.41
CA GLY A 121 -1.25 12.68 -12.54
C GLY A 121 -0.99 12.27 -13.99
N PHE A 122 0.28 12.07 -14.33
CA PHE A 122 0.75 11.79 -15.70
C PHE A 122 -0.05 10.69 -16.45
N ASN A 123 -0.48 9.64 -15.75
CA ASN A 123 -1.23 8.51 -16.33
C ASN A 123 -2.71 8.49 -15.94
N ASN A 124 -3.22 9.52 -15.26
CA ASN A 124 -4.60 9.50 -14.79
C ASN A 124 -5.58 9.81 -15.92
N ARG A 125 -6.60 8.96 -15.99
CA ARG A 125 -7.73 9.13 -16.90
C ARG A 125 -9.01 9.16 -16.06
N PHE A 126 -9.92 10.05 -16.42
CA PHE A 126 -11.25 10.16 -15.84
C PHE A 126 -12.28 9.80 -16.89
N GLY A 127 -13.39 9.20 -16.46
CA GLY A 127 -14.51 8.86 -17.34
C GLY A 127 -14.32 7.60 -18.16
N THR A 128 -15.34 7.30 -18.96
CA THR A 128 -15.42 6.11 -19.83
C THR A 128 -14.73 6.30 -21.16
N GLU A 129 -14.43 7.53 -21.55
CA GLU A 129 -13.81 7.87 -22.83
C GLU A 129 -12.34 7.45 -22.84
N ARG A 130 -11.94 6.71 -23.87
CA ARG A 130 -10.57 6.14 -23.96
C ARG A 130 -9.58 7.05 -24.71
N ASP A 131 -10.08 7.91 -25.58
CA ASP A 131 -9.27 8.64 -26.56
C ASP A 131 -9.15 10.14 -26.25
N LEU A 132 -9.49 10.58 -25.01
CA LEU A 132 -9.32 11.96 -24.59
C LEU A 132 -7.84 12.33 -24.51
N THR A 133 -7.50 13.43 -25.18
CA THR A 133 -6.19 14.07 -25.09
C THR A 133 -6.07 14.91 -23.81
N SER A 134 -4.85 15.40 -23.49
CA SER A 134 -4.69 16.35 -22.39
C SER A 134 -5.50 17.62 -22.62
N GLU A 135 -5.54 18.14 -23.84
CA GLU A 135 -6.30 19.34 -24.23
C GLU A 135 -7.80 19.12 -24.02
N ASP A 136 -8.35 17.92 -24.32
CA ASP A 136 -9.74 17.60 -24.05
C ASP A 136 -10.04 17.63 -22.56
N TYR A 137 -9.18 17.07 -21.71
CA TYR A 137 -9.35 17.14 -20.26
C TYR A 137 -9.34 18.57 -19.73
N HIS A 138 -8.45 19.44 -20.24
CA HIS A 138 -8.41 20.85 -19.86
C HIS A 138 -9.70 21.57 -20.24
N ARG A 139 -10.23 21.35 -21.46
CA ARG A 139 -11.49 21.93 -21.92
C ARG A 139 -12.68 21.44 -21.06
N ILE A 140 -12.81 20.13 -20.84
CA ILE A 140 -13.89 19.55 -20.04
C ILE A 140 -13.83 20.07 -18.60
N ALA A 141 -12.65 20.19 -18.00
CA ALA A 141 -12.49 20.73 -16.66
C ALA A 141 -12.93 22.21 -16.60
N ALA A 142 -12.52 23.02 -17.57
CA ALA A 142 -12.93 24.42 -17.66
C ALA A 142 -14.46 24.57 -17.80
N ASP A 143 -15.10 23.72 -18.61
CA ASP A 143 -16.56 23.69 -18.78
C ASP A 143 -17.28 23.32 -17.46
N CYS A 144 -16.63 22.57 -16.56
CA CYS A 144 -17.11 22.23 -15.22
C CYS A 144 -16.72 23.27 -14.14
N GLY A 145 -16.07 24.39 -14.50
CA GLY A 145 -15.60 25.38 -13.53
C GLY A 145 -14.32 24.99 -12.76
N ILE A 146 -13.57 24.03 -13.26
CA ILE A 146 -12.35 23.49 -12.64
C ILE A 146 -11.11 23.93 -13.42
N GLU A 147 -10.11 24.51 -12.72
CA GLU A 147 -8.77 24.67 -13.26
C GLU A 147 -8.06 23.31 -13.22
N LEU A 148 -7.51 22.85 -14.36
CA LEU A 148 -6.78 21.58 -14.43
C LEU A 148 -5.30 21.84 -14.74
N MET A 149 -4.43 21.16 -14.04
CA MET A 149 -2.99 21.18 -14.28
C MET A 149 -2.48 19.74 -14.42
N ASP A 150 -1.64 19.49 -15.44
CA ASP A 150 -0.95 18.21 -15.58
C ASP A 150 0.32 18.20 -14.75
N ALA A 151 0.47 17.17 -13.92
CA ALA A 151 1.67 16.99 -13.13
C ALA A 151 2.85 16.53 -14.00
N ALA A 152 4.05 17.00 -13.67
CA ALA A 152 5.27 16.48 -14.25
C ALA A 152 5.45 14.99 -13.89
N CYS A 153 6.06 14.22 -14.79
CA CYS A 153 6.41 12.84 -14.52
C CYS A 153 7.52 12.78 -13.46
N PHE A 154 7.29 12.08 -12.36
CA PHE A 154 8.31 11.84 -11.36
C PHE A 154 9.35 10.84 -11.89
N ARG A 155 10.61 11.18 -11.77
CA ARG A 155 11.75 10.32 -12.09
C ARG A 155 12.67 10.30 -10.88
N HIS A 156 12.84 9.12 -10.29
CA HIS A 156 13.84 8.92 -9.24
C HIS A 156 15.20 8.72 -9.93
N SER A 157 16.17 9.58 -9.65
CA SER A 157 17.53 9.43 -10.19
C SER A 157 18.46 8.98 -9.06
N GLU A 158 18.87 7.73 -9.08
CA GLU A 158 20.14 7.30 -8.53
C GLU A 158 21.03 6.95 -9.73
N ASP A 159 22.27 7.45 -9.77
CA ASP A 159 23.31 7.13 -10.76
C ASP A 159 22.93 7.36 -12.25
N ASN A 160 22.33 8.51 -12.59
CA ASN A 160 22.04 8.94 -13.98
C ASN A 160 21.03 8.11 -14.79
N GLU A 161 20.46 7.03 -14.28
CA GLU A 161 19.32 6.35 -14.91
C GLU A 161 18.04 6.57 -14.12
N PRO A 162 17.01 7.21 -14.72
CA PRO A 162 15.74 7.44 -14.03
C PRO A 162 15.01 6.12 -13.86
N LEU A 163 14.93 5.61 -12.62
CA LEU A 163 14.09 4.46 -12.28
C LEU A 163 12.61 4.88 -12.33
N PRO A 164 11.82 4.33 -13.24
CA PRO A 164 10.39 4.59 -13.26
C PRO A 164 9.74 3.95 -12.04
N VAL A 165 9.16 4.78 -11.17
CA VAL A 165 8.44 4.33 -9.97
C VAL A 165 6.98 4.12 -10.29
N SER A 166 6.46 2.91 -10.03
CA SER A 166 5.03 2.59 -10.17
C SER A 166 4.59 1.46 -9.25
N SER A 167 3.32 1.44 -8.87
CA SER A 167 2.75 0.35 -8.07
C SER A 167 2.92 -1.03 -8.75
N SER A 168 2.91 -1.10 -10.07
CA SER A 168 3.11 -2.37 -10.81
C SER A 168 4.52 -2.92 -10.63
N ARG A 169 5.55 -2.08 -10.70
CA ARG A 169 6.94 -2.48 -10.48
C ARG A 169 7.21 -2.87 -9.02
N ILE A 170 6.58 -2.16 -8.07
CA ILE A 170 6.67 -2.53 -6.66
C ILE A 170 6.06 -3.91 -6.43
N ARG A 171 4.90 -4.22 -7.06
CA ARG A 171 4.30 -5.56 -6.99
C ARG A 171 5.22 -6.64 -7.58
N GLU A 172 5.87 -6.35 -8.69
CA GLU A 172 6.83 -7.26 -9.33
C GLU A 172 8.03 -7.55 -8.41
N ALA A 173 8.63 -6.52 -7.81
CA ALA A 173 9.71 -6.66 -6.83
C ALA A 173 9.28 -7.50 -5.62
N LEU A 174 8.10 -7.24 -5.05
CA LEU A 174 7.56 -8.03 -3.94
C LEU A 174 7.27 -9.49 -4.34
N ALA A 175 6.78 -9.71 -5.58
CA ALA A 175 6.49 -11.05 -6.09
C ALA A 175 7.75 -11.90 -6.33
N THR A 176 8.89 -11.27 -6.55
CA THR A 176 10.21 -11.92 -6.64
C THR A 176 10.96 -11.95 -5.31
N GLY A 177 10.47 -11.21 -4.30
CA GLY A 177 11.07 -11.11 -2.97
C GLY A 177 12.18 -10.06 -2.87
N ASP A 178 12.31 -9.20 -3.85
CA ASP A 178 13.24 -8.06 -3.85
C ASP A 178 12.66 -6.91 -3.01
N ILE A 179 12.74 -7.09 -1.69
CA ILE A 179 12.18 -6.16 -0.71
C ILE A 179 12.91 -4.83 -0.74
N GLU A 180 14.23 -4.85 -0.90
CA GLU A 180 15.07 -3.66 -0.93
C GLU A 180 14.66 -2.76 -2.10
N GLN A 181 14.49 -3.31 -3.29
CA GLN A 181 14.04 -2.57 -4.45
C GLN A 181 12.59 -2.06 -4.30
N ALA A 182 11.70 -2.86 -3.71
CA ALA A 182 10.34 -2.44 -3.41
C ALA A 182 10.32 -1.23 -2.46
N ASN A 183 11.11 -1.28 -1.39
CA ASN A 183 11.22 -0.22 -0.40
C ASN A 183 11.86 1.05 -0.99
N LEU A 184 12.89 0.90 -1.84
CA LEU A 184 13.51 2.02 -2.54
C LEU A 184 12.50 2.78 -3.39
N MET A 185 11.69 2.09 -4.19
CA MET A 185 10.63 2.69 -5.02
C MET A 185 9.49 3.28 -4.17
N SER A 186 9.16 2.64 -3.05
CA SER A 186 8.09 3.10 -2.16
C SER A 186 8.51 4.33 -1.35
N GLY A 187 9.80 4.45 -0.99
CA GLY A 187 10.32 5.44 -0.05
C GLY A 187 9.95 5.14 1.41
N HIS A 188 9.49 3.93 1.67
CA HIS A 188 9.18 3.41 3.02
C HIS A 188 9.19 1.87 2.99
N PRO A 189 9.34 1.20 4.14
CA PRO A 189 9.26 -0.26 4.22
C PRO A 189 7.89 -0.76 3.77
N TYR A 190 7.87 -1.84 2.98
CA TYR A 190 6.62 -2.54 2.71
C TYR A 190 6.07 -3.12 4.01
N SER A 191 4.78 -2.92 4.26
CA SER A 191 4.14 -3.37 5.48
C SER A 191 2.94 -4.28 5.23
N LEU A 192 2.67 -5.16 6.19
CA LEU A 192 1.51 -6.04 6.22
C LEU A 192 0.97 -6.03 7.64
N THR A 193 -0.30 -5.65 7.77
CA THR A 193 -1.03 -5.72 9.04
C THR A 193 -1.93 -6.96 9.04
N GLY A 194 -2.06 -7.61 10.18
CA GLY A 194 -2.93 -8.76 10.35
C GLY A 194 -3.17 -9.07 11.81
N THR A 195 -4.04 -10.04 12.08
CA THR A 195 -4.34 -10.50 13.44
C THR A 195 -3.52 -11.75 13.76
N VAL A 196 -2.97 -11.84 14.97
CA VAL A 196 -2.24 -13.01 15.44
C VAL A 196 -3.22 -14.13 15.77
N VAL A 197 -3.08 -15.26 15.07
CA VAL A 197 -3.92 -16.44 15.24
C VAL A 197 -3.13 -17.65 15.78
N GLY A 198 -3.84 -18.63 16.31
CA GLY A 198 -3.23 -19.87 16.80
C GLY A 198 -2.57 -20.68 15.68
N GLY A 199 -1.44 -21.32 15.96
CA GLY A 199 -0.69 -22.20 15.06
C GLY A 199 -0.30 -23.53 15.69
N LYS A 200 0.49 -24.34 14.96
CA LYS A 200 0.94 -25.68 15.41
C LYS A 200 1.95 -25.66 16.57
N ARG A 201 2.44 -24.50 16.97
CA ARG A 201 3.40 -24.26 18.09
C ARG A 201 4.72 -25.04 17.99
N LEU A 202 5.10 -25.54 16.80
CA LEU A 202 6.34 -26.30 16.61
C LEU A 202 7.59 -25.44 16.93
N GLY A 203 7.61 -24.18 16.55
CA GLY A 203 8.72 -23.27 16.87
C GLY A 203 8.98 -23.13 18.37
N ARG A 204 7.95 -23.25 19.22
CA ARG A 204 8.11 -23.17 20.69
C ARG A 204 8.97 -24.32 21.23
N THR A 205 8.88 -25.53 20.68
CA THR A 205 9.68 -26.68 21.10
C THR A 205 11.14 -26.55 20.71
N LEU A 206 11.43 -25.72 19.71
CA LEU A 206 12.78 -25.43 19.23
C LEU A 206 13.38 -24.14 19.82
N GLY A 207 12.69 -23.47 20.75
CA GLY A 207 13.13 -22.19 21.33
C GLY A 207 12.84 -20.96 20.45
N PHE A 208 12.07 -21.11 19.37
CA PHE A 208 11.68 -20.06 18.44
C PHE A 208 10.14 -19.93 18.37
N PRO A 209 9.49 -19.41 19.42
CA PRO A 209 8.04 -19.23 19.38
C PRO A 209 7.65 -18.28 18.24
N THR A 210 6.66 -18.68 17.43
CA THR A 210 6.18 -17.91 16.29
C THR A 210 4.72 -17.50 16.46
N ALA A 211 4.39 -16.29 16.04
CA ALA A 211 3.05 -15.78 15.85
C ALA A 211 2.61 -16.05 14.40
N ASN A 212 1.48 -16.71 14.22
CA ASN A 212 0.87 -16.85 12.90
C ASN A 212 0.03 -15.60 12.62
N ILE A 213 0.23 -14.98 11.46
CA ILE A 213 -0.43 -13.74 11.08
C ILE A 213 -1.43 -14.02 9.98
N PHE A 214 -2.66 -13.57 10.19
CA PHE A 214 -3.72 -13.66 9.21
C PHE A 214 -4.05 -12.26 8.68
N PRO A 215 -3.78 -11.96 7.40
CA PRO A 215 -4.16 -10.68 6.79
C PRO A 215 -5.67 -10.51 6.77
N PRO A 216 -6.20 -9.29 7.05
CA PRO A 216 -7.65 -9.06 7.13
C PRO A 216 -8.34 -9.16 5.78
N HIS A 217 -7.65 -8.92 4.68
CA HIS A 217 -8.28 -8.93 3.35
C HIS A 217 -7.48 -9.76 2.33
N PRO A 218 -8.15 -10.62 1.55
CA PRO A 218 -7.50 -11.51 0.58
C PRO A 218 -6.86 -10.77 -0.61
N SER A 219 -7.18 -9.49 -0.83
CA SER A 219 -6.54 -8.67 -1.86
C SER A 219 -5.18 -8.11 -1.47
N LYS A 220 -4.79 -8.15 -0.19
CA LYS A 220 -3.46 -7.71 0.24
C LYS A 220 -2.37 -8.54 -0.45
N LEU A 221 -1.36 -7.87 -0.99
CA LEU A 221 -0.21 -8.55 -1.57
C LEU A 221 0.67 -9.11 -0.44
N ILE A 222 0.97 -10.39 -0.51
CA ILE A 222 1.94 -11.05 0.37
C ILE A 222 3.22 -11.23 -0.45
N PRO A 223 4.40 -10.82 0.07
CA PRO A 223 5.67 -10.99 -0.62
C PRO A 223 5.97 -12.46 -0.98
N ALA A 224 6.95 -12.68 -1.86
CA ALA A 224 7.41 -14.02 -2.22
C ALA A 224 7.72 -14.87 -1.00
N ARG A 225 7.67 -16.20 -1.15
CA ARG A 225 8.07 -17.15 -0.11
C ARG A 225 9.54 -16.95 0.27
N GLY A 226 9.83 -17.11 1.56
CA GLY A 226 11.19 -16.97 2.08
C GLY A 226 11.20 -16.48 3.53
N VAL A 227 12.40 -16.25 4.03
CA VAL A 227 12.63 -15.72 5.36
C VAL A 227 13.13 -14.28 5.25
N TYR A 228 12.60 -13.41 6.10
CA TYR A 228 12.79 -11.95 6.01
C TYR A 228 13.21 -11.35 7.34
N VAL A 229 14.09 -10.35 7.28
CA VAL A 229 14.31 -9.41 8.38
C VAL A 229 13.17 -8.40 8.38
N CYS A 230 12.50 -8.29 9.52
CA CYS A 230 11.35 -7.44 9.70
C CYS A 230 11.41 -6.66 11.01
N VAL A 231 10.54 -5.67 11.12
CA VAL A 231 10.13 -5.05 12.38
C VAL A 231 8.66 -5.35 12.60
N ALA A 232 8.34 -5.92 13.74
CA ALA A 232 6.98 -6.17 14.19
C ALA A 232 6.54 -5.07 15.16
N THR A 233 5.36 -4.51 14.97
CA THR A 233 4.71 -3.57 15.90
C THR A 233 3.45 -4.20 16.46
N VAL A 234 3.40 -4.34 17.80
CA VAL A 234 2.24 -4.83 18.55
C VAL A 234 2.02 -3.90 19.74
N ASP A 235 0.77 -3.45 19.95
CA ASP A 235 0.42 -2.51 21.03
C ASP A 235 1.33 -1.26 21.06
N GLY A 236 1.76 -0.77 19.90
CA GLY A 236 2.67 0.38 19.75
C GLY A 236 4.15 0.08 20.04
N HIS A 237 4.51 -1.14 20.43
CA HIS A 237 5.90 -1.53 20.69
C HIS A 237 6.54 -2.17 19.47
N ARG A 238 7.65 -1.58 19.01
CA ARG A 238 8.44 -2.06 17.86
C ARG A 238 9.54 -3.03 18.31
N ARG A 239 9.65 -4.16 17.61
CA ARG A 239 10.70 -5.17 17.84
C ARG A 239 11.17 -5.75 16.52
N LYS A 240 12.46 -6.10 16.46
CA LYS A 240 12.97 -6.90 15.35
C LYS A 240 12.27 -8.24 15.32
N ALA A 241 12.00 -8.74 14.13
CA ALA A 241 11.39 -10.05 13.92
C ALA A 241 11.98 -10.72 12.69
N MET A 242 12.13 -12.02 12.73
CA MET A 242 12.30 -12.82 11.53
C MET A 242 10.94 -13.38 11.12
N VAL A 243 10.58 -13.21 9.84
CA VAL A 243 9.29 -13.64 9.31
C VAL A 243 9.48 -14.66 8.22
N ASN A 244 8.83 -15.81 8.37
CA ASN A 244 8.75 -16.82 7.32
C ASN A 244 7.42 -16.69 6.57
N ILE A 245 7.48 -16.54 5.24
CA ILE A 245 6.35 -16.66 4.34
C ILE A 245 6.48 -17.99 3.61
N GLY A 246 5.53 -18.90 3.88
CA GLY A 246 5.56 -20.25 3.35
C GLY A 246 4.19 -20.77 2.91
N THR A 247 4.10 -22.06 2.61
CA THR A 247 2.83 -22.75 2.36
C THR A 247 2.58 -23.77 3.44
N ARG A 248 1.31 -23.94 3.83
CA ARG A 248 0.88 -25.04 4.68
C ARG A 248 0.64 -26.29 3.81
N PRO A 249 1.45 -27.35 3.93
CA PRO A 249 1.33 -28.52 3.04
C PRO A 249 0.07 -29.36 3.23
N THR A 250 -0.78 -29.08 4.20
CA THR A 250 -1.79 -30.02 4.69
C THR A 250 -3.25 -29.62 4.45
N VAL A 251 -3.57 -28.48 3.87
CA VAL A 251 -4.97 -28.03 3.77
C VAL A 251 -5.38 -27.61 2.36
N ASP A 252 -4.44 -27.36 1.43
CA ASP A 252 -4.75 -26.51 0.30
C ASP A 252 -4.40 -27.15 -1.05
N GLY A 253 -5.43 -27.17 -1.91
CA GLY A 253 -5.32 -27.31 -3.35
C GLY A 253 -4.59 -26.10 -3.99
N PRO A 254 -4.73 -25.87 -5.31
CA PRO A 254 -4.00 -24.85 -6.07
C PRO A 254 -4.20 -23.39 -5.62
N HIS A 255 -5.01 -23.13 -4.59
CA HIS A 255 -5.30 -21.82 -4.02
C HIS A 255 -4.80 -21.65 -2.56
N ALA A 256 -3.74 -22.35 -2.17
CA ALA A 256 -3.16 -22.27 -0.83
C ALA A 256 -2.85 -20.83 -0.42
N VAL A 257 -3.46 -20.37 0.67
CA VAL A 257 -3.12 -19.08 1.29
C VAL A 257 -1.75 -19.20 1.92
N PRO A 258 -0.78 -18.31 1.62
CA PRO A 258 0.53 -18.34 2.26
C PRO A 258 0.40 -18.29 3.79
N SER A 259 1.22 -19.08 4.50
CA SER A 259 1.39 -18.91 5.95
C SER A 259 2.40 -17.80 6.20
N ILE A 260 2.11 -16.94 7.17
CA ILE A 260 2.98 -15.87 7.62
C ILE A 260 3.27 -16.14 9.10
N GLU A 261 4.51 -16.45 9.41
CA GLU A 261 4.96 -16.80 10.76
C GLU A 261 6.05 -15.85 11.20
N ALA A 262 5.83 -15.08 12.26
CA ALA A 262 6.77 -14.12 12.81
C ALA A 262 7.34 -14.62 14.15
N HIS A 263 8.66 -14.69 14.24
CA HIS A 263 9.39 -14.83 15.52
C HIS A 263 9.88 -13.44 15.94
N LEU A 264 9.34 -12.91 17.03
CA LEU A 264 9.75 -11.63 17.59
C LEU A 264 11.01 -11.80 18.42
N ILE A 265 12.06 -11.07 18.10
CA ILE A 265 13.36 -11.17 18.78
C ILE A 265 13.24 -10.59 20.19
N ASP A 266 13.75 -11.33 21.19
CA ASP A 266 13.80 -10.93 22.59
C ASP A 266 12.41 -10.53 23.15
N PHE A 267 11.38 -11.26 22.74
CA PHE A 267 10.02 -11.05 23.17
C PHE A 267 9.47 -12.25 23.95
N GLU A 268 8.96 -11.96 25.15
CA GLU A 268 8.21 -12.90 25.95
C GLU A 268 6.82 -12.31 26.23
N GLY A 269 5.78 -13.02 25.89
CA GLY A 269 4.40 -12.59 26.09
C GLY A 269 3.39 -13.30 25.22
N ASP A 270 2.12 -13.05 25.52
CA ASP A 270 0.98 -13.53 24.72
C ASP A 270 0.43 -12.38 23.88
N ILE A 271 0.38 -12.60 22.57
CA ILE A 271 -0.15 -11.64 21.59
C ILE A 271 -1.26 -12.23 20.72
N TYR A 272 -1.84 -13.37 21.13
CA TYR A 272 -2.97 -13.95 20.40
C TYR A 272 -4.17 -13.01 20.38
N GLY A 273 -4.81 -12.91 19.20
CA GLY A 273 -5.95 -12.04 18.96
C GLY A 273 -5.61 -10.56 18.83
N LYS A 274 -4.33 -10.18 18.99
CA LYS A 274 -3.89 -8.79 18.79
C LYS A 274 -3.57 -8.53 17.33
N ASP A 275 -3.69 -7.28 16.94
CA ASP A 275 -3.21 -6.82 15.64
C ASP A 275 -1.70 -6.62 15.69
N ILE A 276 -1.04 -7.03 14.60
CA ILE A 276 0.39 -6.91 14.40
C ILE A 276 0.67 -6.31 13.03
N THR A 277 1.55 -5.33 12.97
CA THR A 277 2.07 -4.79 11.72
C THR A 277 3.51 -5.26 11.53
N ILE A 278 3.79 -5.85 10.38
CA ILE A 278 5.12 -6.32 9.97
C ILE A 278 5.65 -5.40 8.88
N GLU A 279 6.77 -4.75 9.13
CA GLU A 279 7.55 -3.98 8.15
C GLU A 279 8.70 -4.83 7.64
N PHE A 280 8.77 -5.04 6.32
CA PHE A 280 9.79 -5.87 5.67
C PHE A 280 11.00 -5.02 5.27
N TYR A 281 12.21 -5.47 5.57
CA TYR A 281 13.44 -4.73 5.28
C TYR A 281 14.38 -5.48 4.33
N GLN A 282 14.57 -6.78 4.53
CA GLN A 282 15.50 -7.58 3.75
C GLN A 282 15.04 -9.02 3.65
N ARG A 283 15.30 -9.64 2.50
CA ARG A 283 15.11 -11.07 2.33
C ARG A 283 16.40 -11.79 2.72
N LEU A 284 16.34 -12.70 3.69
CA LEU A 284 17.50 -13.49 4.13
C LEU A 284 17.77 -14.66 3.20
N ARG A 285 16.73 -15.40 2.82
CA ARG A 285 16.85 -16.62 2.03
C ARG A 285 15.50 -17.14 1.54
N ASP A 286 15.56 -18.12 0.66
CA ASP A 286 14.40 -18.95 0.27
C ASP A 286 13.98 -19.90 1.39
N GLU A 287 12.78 -20.49 1.25
CA GLU A 287 12.39 -21.63 2.07
C GLU A 287 13.29 -22.83 1.79
N ILE A 288 13.76 -23.49 2.86
CA ILE A 288 14.60 -24.69 2.81
C ILE A 288 13.86 -25.84 3.47
N ARG A 289 13.93 -27.02 2.88
CA ARG A 289 13.52 -28.26 3.53
C ARG A 289 14.69 -28.84 4.31
N PHE A 290 14.46 -29.11 5.58
CA PHE A 290 15.48 -29.66 6.46
C PHE A 290 15.26 -31.16 6.63
N SER A 291 16.36 -31.92 6.72
CA SER A 291 16.34 -33.37 6.92
C SER A 291 16.13 -33.74 8.40
N SER A 292 16.46 -32.82 9.32
CA SER A 292 16.34 -33.02 10.76
C SER A 292 15.90 -31.73 11.49
N THR A 293 15.40 -31.90 12.71
CA THR A 293 15.09 -30.80 13.63
C THR A 293 16.31 -30.00 14.03
N ASP A 294 17.49 -30.66 14.13
CA ASP A 294 18.76 -30.02 14.52
C ASP A 294 19.27 -29.08 13.40
N GLU A 295 19.15 -29.48 12.14
CA GLU A 295 19.42 -28.60 10.98
C GLU A 295 18.51 -27.39 10.96
N LEU A 296 17.21 -27.59 11.19
CA LEU A 296 16.26 -26.49 11.29
C LEU A 296 16.64 -25.53 12.42
N ALA A 297 16.91 -26.05 13.62
CA ALA A 297 17.31 -25.22 14.76
C ALA A 297 18.57 -24.40 14.48
N SER A 298 19.60 -25.04 13.92
CA SER A 298 20.87 -24.38 13.55
C SER A 298 20.63 -23.26 12.52
N GLN A 299 19.75 -23.47 11.54
CA GLN A 299 19.43 -22.44 10.56
C GLN A 299 18.62 -21.28 11.17
N LEU A 300 17.67 -21.58 12.06
CA LEU A 300 16.90 -20.55 12.77
C LEU A 300 17.80 -19.68 13.66
N GLU A 301 18.84 -20.24 14.27
CA GLU A 301 19.85 -19.47 15.02
C GLU A 301 20.58 -18.48 14.12
N LYS A 302 21.04 -18.92 12.93
CA LYS A 302 21.71 -18.04 11.96
C LYS A 302 20.79 -16.91 11.48
N ASP A 303 19.55 -17.24 11.16
CA ASP A 303 18.55 -16.27 10.72
C ASP A 303 18.24 -15.23 11.81
N ARG A 304 18.10 -15.69 13.07
CA ARG A 304 17.92 -14.83 14.25
C ARG A 304 19.11 -13.88 14.43
N ASP A 305 20.33 -14.41 14.38
CA ASP A 305 21.53 -13.63 14.61
C ASP A 305 21.75 -12.60 13.49
N SER A 306 21.46 -12.96 12.24
CA SER A 306 21.43 -12.02 11.11
C SER A 306 20.39 -10.92 11.34
N THR A 307 19.19 -11.28 11.81
CA THR A 307 18.12 -10.32 12.12
C THR A 307 18.52 -9.38 13.27
N ARG A 308 19.19 -9.89 14.31
CA ARG A 308 19.69 -9.06 15.43
C ARG A 308 20.73 -8.05 14.97
N GLN A 309 21.64 -8.45 14.08
CA GLN A 309 22.73 -7.61 13.58
C GLN A 309 22.27 -6.59 12.54
N PHE A 310 21.14 -6.83 11.87
CA PHE A 310 20.64 -5.93 10.84
C PHE A 310 20.37 -4.53 11.41
N SER A 311 20.97 -3.51 10.79
CA SER A 311 20.72 -2.11 11.16
C SER A 311 19.48 -1.60 10.45
N ILE A 312 18.41 -1.32 11.21
CA ILE A 312 17.18 -0.77 10.66
C ILE A 312 17.48 0.65 10.16
N PRO A 313 17.24 0.97 8.87
CA PRO A 313 17.36 2.34 8.36
C PRO A 313 16.45 3.30 9.17
N ARG A 314 16.97 4.52 9.39
CA ARG A 314 16.25 5.56 10.15
C ARG A 314 15.21 6.24 9.29
#